data_bdcafebca451da316420976e2ef79a24
#
_entry.id   bdcafebca451da316420976e2ef79a24
#
_cell.length_a   1.000
_cell.length_b   1.000
_cell.length_c   1.000
_cell.angle_alpha   90.00
_cell.angle_beta   90.00
_cell.angle_gamma   90.00
#
_symmetry.space_group_name_H-M   'P 1'
#
loop_
_entity.id
_entity.type
_entity.pdbx_description
1 polymer ?
#
loop_
_entity_poly.entity_id
_entity_poly.type
_entity_poly.pdbx_seq_one_letter_code
_entity_poly.pdbx_strand_id
1 'polypeptide(L)'
;QSFFNGKMDNTFFVKDYINHLNIQQQDLYWITGSREASSSTKNNAGYGVGTRYSFWEELALKASFEHSVRLPLARELLGNGTTIYPNVKLNPESSNNVNLGTYGSVRLAPGHLLYYEANAFYRDVNDYIHAVVSESEGMMQYENVSSVDIKGVEGEVRYNWKDYLQAIVN
;
A
#
# COMPACT_ATOMS: atom_id res chain seq x y z
N GLN A 1 -9.66 17.95 9.77
CA GLN A 1 -10.01 19.31 10.26
C GLN A 1 -9.27 20.35 9.44
N SER A 2 -9.97 21.41 9.06
CA SER A 2 -9.38 22.53 8.32
C SER A 2 -9.00 23.64 9.26
N PHE A 3 -7.80 24.22 9.06
CA PHE A 3 -7.24 25.32 9.83
C PHE A 3 -6.81 26.45 8.90
N PHE A 4 -6.53 27.62 9.45
CA PHE A 4 -6.03 28.80 8.72
C PHE A 4 -6.92 29.20 7.53
N ASN A 5 -8.23 29.42 7.78
CA ASN A 5 -9.22 29.77 6.76
C ASN A 5 -9.30 28.77 5.59
N GLY A 6 -9.16 27.47 5.90
CA GLY A 6 -9.23 26.42 4.89
C GLY A 6 -7.93 26.15 4.10
N LYS A 7 -6.83 26.82 4.45
CA LYS A 7 -5.54 26.60 3.79
C LYS A 7 -4.84 25.32 4.22
N MET A 8 -5.15 24.81 5.40
CA MET A 8 -4.54 23.61 5.95
C MET A 8 -5.60 22.56 6.28
N ASP A 9 -5.45 21.38 5.71
CA ASP A 9 -6.28 20.22 6.02
C ASP A 9 -5.43 19.13 6.64
N ASN A 10 -5.92 18.58 7.76
CA ASN A 10 -5.29 17.46 8.42
C ASN A 10 -6.27 16.30 8.53
N THR A 11 -5.78 15.10 8.24
CA THR A 11 -6.51 13.85 8.37
C THR A 11 -5.75 12.91 9.29
N PHE A 12 -6.45 12.32 10.25
CA PHE A 12 -5.94 11.26 11.11
C PHE A 12 -6.86 10.07 11.00
N PHE A 13 -6.29 8.88 10.94
CA PHE A 13 -7.06 7.64 10.94
C PHE A 13 -6.36 6.54 11.72
N VAL A 14 -7.18 5.62 12.22
CA VAL A 14 -6.74 4.37 12.85
C VAL A 14 -7.54 3.24 12.20
N LYS A 15 -6.88 2.14 11.91
CA LYS A 15 -7.46 0.92 11.35
C LYS A 15 -7.18 -0.25 12.29
N ASP A 16 -8.12 -1.15 12.44
CA ASP A 16 -7.93 -2.42 13.13
C ASP A 16 -8.07 -3.56 12.13
N TYR A 17 -7.10 -4.47 12.12
CA TYR A 17 -7.05 -5.62 11.24
C TYR A 17 -7.16 -6.89 12.08
N ILE A 18 -8.32 -7.54 12.02
CA ILE A 18 -8.58 -8.77 12.73
C ILE A 18 -8.54 -9.92 11.72
N ASN A 19 -7.62 -10.85 11.92
CA ASN A 19 -7.54 -12.09 11.16
C ASN A 19 -7.87 -13.27 12.06
N HIS A 20 -8.92 -13.99 11.70
CA HIS A 20 -9.28 -15.25 12.37
C HIS A 20 -9.08 -16.41 11.39
N LEU A 21 -8.07 -17.23 11.66
CA LEU A 21 -7.79 -18.44 10.91
C LEU A 21 -8.30 -19.63 11.70
N ASN A 22 -9.21 -20.40 11.11
CA ASN A 22 -9.71 -21.64 11.68
C ASN A 22 -9.47 -22.77 10.67
N ILE A 23 -8.59 -23.70 11.01
CA ILE A 23 -8.25 -24.85 10.17
C ILE A 23 -8.81 -26.10 10.83
N GLN A 24 -9.72 -26.79 10.12
CA GLN A 24 -10.31 -28.03 10.60
C GLN A 24 -9.35 -29.22 10.41
N GLN A 25 -9.52 -30.25 11.22
CA GLN A 25 -8.63 -31.41 11.30
C GLN A 25 -8.42 -32.16 9.95
N GLN A 26 -9.39 -32.11 9.05
CA GLN A 26 -9.33 -32.80 7.76
C GLN A 26 -8.43 -32.07 6.74
N ASP A 27 -8.36 -30.75 6.79
CA ASP A 27 -7.56 -29.93 5.89
C ASP A 27 -6.07 -29.93 6.27
N LEU A 28 -5.77 -30.17 7.54
CA LEU A 28 -4.41 -30.11 8.08
C LEU A 28 -3.53 -31.30 7.65
N TYR A 29 -4.09 -32.48 7.43
CA TYR A 29 -3.32 -33.68 7.11
C TYR A 29 -2.48 -33.52 5.84
N TRP A 30 -3.03 -32.90 4.81
CA TRP A 30 -2.36 -32.69 3.53
C TRP A 30 -1.36 -31.52 3.57
N ILE A 31 -1.51 -30.62 4.54
CA ILE A 31 -0.75 -29.37 4.65
C ILE A 31 0.45 -29.52 5.58
N THR A 32 0.30 -30.17 6.71
CA THR A 32 1.31 -30.22 7.78
C THR A 32 1.71 -31.62 8.20
N GLY A 33 1.03 -32.67 7.69
CA GLY A 33 1.22 -34.04 8.16
C GLY A 33 0.71 -34.32 9.59
N SER A 34 0.09 -33.33 10.23
CA SER A 34 -0.49 -33.43 11.56
C SER A 34 -2.02 -33.33 11.52
N ARG A 35 -2.69 -33.96 12.47
CA ARG A 35 -4.17 -34.03 12.56
C ARG A 35 -4.77 -33.06 13.58
N GLU A 36 -4.04 -32.08 14.02
CA GLU A 36 -4.53 -31.16 15.04
C GLU A 36 -5.23 -29.93 14.39
N ALA A 37 -6.47 -29.72 14.83
CA ALA A 37 -7.18 -28.47 14.45
C ALA A 37 -6.47 -27.27 15.07
N SER A 38 -6.28 -26.23 14.30
CA SER A 38 -5.64 -25.00 14.75
C SER A 38 -6.57 -23.82 14.55
N SER A 39 -6.70 -23.01 15.59
CA SER A 39 -7.38 -21.70 15.52
C SER A 39 -6.44 -20.62 15.99
N SER A 40 -6.29 -19.59 15.20
CA SER A 40 -5.43 -18.44 15.51
C SER A 40 -6.17 -17.15 15.21
N THR A 41 -6.13 -16.24 16.16
CA THR A 41 -6.62 -14.86 15.96
C THR A 41 -5.46 -13.91 16.12
N LYS A 42 -5.18 -13.11 15.10
CA LYS A 42 -4.15 -12.07 15.14
C LYS A 42 -4.84 -10.71 14.95
N ASN A 43 -4.52 -9.77 15.83
CA ASN A 43 -4.97 -8.39 15.75
C ASN A 43 -3.76 -7.51 15.42
N ASN A 44 -3.94 -6.61 14.46
CA ASN A 44 -2.91 -5.67 14.04
C ASN A 44 -3.54 -4.30 13.89
N ALA A 45 -2.83 -3.26 14.27
CA ALA A 45 -3.31 -1.89 14.16
C ALA A 45 -2.56 -1.14 13.07
N GLY A 46 -3.30 -0.38 12.27
CA GLY A 46 -2.74 0.61 11.35
C GLY A 46 -3.15 2.00 11.76
N TYR A 47 -2.34 2.97 11.46
CA TYR A 47 -2.63 4.38 11.75
C TYR A 47 -1.91 5.29 10.76
N GLY A 48 -2.43 6.49 10.62
CA GLY A 48 -1.79 7.45 9.73
C GLY A 48 -2.24 8.87 9.95
N VAL A 49 -1.44 9.76 9.40
CA VAL A 49 -1.67 11.19 9.36
C VAL A 49 -1.36 11.71 7.98
N GLY A 50 -2.21 12.58 7.49
CA GLY A 50 -1.99 13.32 6.25
C GLY A 50 -2.20 14.81 6.52
N THR A 51 -1.36 15.63 5.95
CA THR A 51 -1.49 17.08 5.97
C THR A 51 -1.35 17.65 4.58
N ARG A 52 -2.15 18.68 4.29
CA ARG A 52 -2.07 19.48 3.09
C ARG A 52 -2.04 20.95 3.49
N TYR A 53 -1.14 21.72 2.90
CA TYR A 53 -1.11 23.16 3.07
C TYR A 53 -1.10 23.84 1.72
N SER A 54 -2.10 24.69 1.46
CA SER A 54 -2.22 25.51 0.25
C SER A 54 -1.71 26.92 0.54
N PHE A 55 -0.58 27.27 -0.05
CA PHE A 55 -0.02 28.62 0.07
C PHE A 55 -0.87 29.61 -0.72
N TRP A 56 -1.13 29.26 -1.99
CA TRP A 56 -1.99 29.95 -2.94
C TRP A 56 -2.49 28.94 -4.01
N GLU A 57 -3.19 29.39 -5.04
CA GLU A 57 -3.76 28.49 -6.07
C GLU A 57 -2.69 27.76 -6.88
N GLU A 58 -1.53 28.39 -7.02
CA GLU A 58 -0.40 27.87 -7.80
C GLU A 58 0.45 26.86 -7.03
N LEU A 59 0.36 26.81 -5.70
CA LEU A 59 1.23 25.95 -4.89
C LEU A 59 0.52 25.40 -3.65
N ALA A 60 0.48 24.10 -3.58
CA ALA A 60 0.14 23.36 -2.37
C ALA A 60 1.18 22.26 -2.09
N LEU A 61 1.46 22.02 -0.81
CA LEU A 61 2.27 20.91 -0.34
C LEU A 61 1.37 19.88 0.36
N LYS A 62 1.70 18.60 0.19
CA LYS A 62 1.07 17.50 0.91
C LYS A 62 2.15 16.59 1.50
N ALA A 63 1.90 16.10 2.70
CA ALA A 63 2.74 15.10 3.35
C ALA A 63 1.86 14.09 4.04
N SER A 64 2.26 12.83 4.06
CA SER A 64 1.58 11.80 4.82
C SER A 64 2.54 10.77 5.38
N PHE A 65 2.13 10.21 6.50
CA PHE A 65 2.72 9.03 7.10
C PHE A 65 1.60 8.02 7.38
N GLU A 66 1.84 6.76 7.04
CA GLU A 66 0.94 5.66 7.34
C GLU A 66 1.73 4.43 7.79
N HIS A 67 1.36 3.89 8.94
CA HIS A 67 1.67 2.51 9.30
C HIS A 67 0.50 1.64 8.88
N SER A 68 0.74 0.74 7.92
CA SER A 68 -0.29 -0.16 7.39
C SER A 68 0.09 -1.62 7.55
N VAL A 69 -0.93 -2.49 7.58
CA VAL A 69 -0.77 -3.93 7.70
C VAL A 69 -1.50 -4.59 6.54
N ARG A 70 -0.85 -5.57 5.89
CA ARG A 70 -1.47 -6.45 4.91
C ARG A 70 -1.56 -7.86 5.46
N LEU A 71 -2.77 -8.37 5.60
CA LEU A 71 -3.00 -9.75 6.00
C LEU A 71 -2.68 -10.70 4.84
N PRO A 72 -2.10 -11.89 5.11
CA PRO A 72 -1.92 -12.90 4.09
C PRO A 72 -3.24 -13.30 3.45
N LEU A 73 -3.24 -13.51 2.15
CA LEU A 73 -4.42 -13.98 1.42
C LEU A 73 -4.64 -15.48 1.68
N ALA A 74 -5.88 -15.94 1.52
CA ALA A 74 -6.21 -17.35 1.68
C ALA A 74 -5.34 -18.28 0.78
N ARG A 75 -5.09 -17.86 -0.49
CA ARG A 75 -4.24 -18.63 -1.40
C ARG A 75 -2.76 -18.67 -0.98
N GLU A 76 -2.29 -17.65 -0.25
CA GLU A 76 -0.91 -17.60 0.26
C GLU A 76 -0.75 -18.56 1.46
N LEU A 77 -1.79 -18.63 2.30
CA LEU A 77 -1.83 -19.51 3.45
C LEU A 77 -2.10 -20.99 3.09
N LEU A 78 -3.08 -21.23 2.22
CA LEU A 78 -3.62 -22.56 1.94
C LEU A 78 -3.14 -23.15 0.60
N GLY A 79 -2.44 -22.35 -0.22
CA GLY A 79 -2.06 -22.78 -1.57
C GLY A 79 -3.25 -22.93 -2.50
N ASN A 80 -3.07 -23.66 -3.61
CA ASN A 80 -4.11 -23.92 -4.60
C ASN A 80 -4.30 -25.41 -4.90
N GLY A 81 -3.62 -26.29 -4.17
CA GLY A 81 -3.67 -27.74 -4.34
C GLY A 81 -2.95 -28.30 -5.57
N THR A 82 -2.33 -27.45 -6.41
CA THR A 82 -1.67 -27.89 -7.65
C THR A 82 -0.24 -27.36 -7.82
N THR A 83 -0.07 -26.05 -7.81
CA THR A 83 1.21 -25.38 -8.09
C THR A 83 1.73 -24.50 -6.98
N ILE A 84 0.92 -24.25 -5.96
CA ILE A 84 1.26 -23.41 -4.81
C ILE A 84 1.12 -24.24 -3.52
N TYR A 85 2.23 -24.43 -2.84
CA TYR A 85 2.25 -25.05 -1.53
C TYR A 85 1.67 -24.12 -0.46
N PRO A 86 0.94 -24.65 0.51
CA PRO A 86 0.43 -23.87 1.63
C PRO A 86 1.56 -23.44 2.57
N ASN A 87 1.40 -22.25 3.17
CA ASN A 87 2.21 -21.78 4.28
C ASN A 87 1.35 -21.07 5.33
N VAL A 88 0.83 -21.84 6.28
CA VAL A 88 -0.04 -21.31 7.35
C VAL A 88 0.72 -20.50 8.42
N LYS A 89 2.07 -20.45 8.34
CA LYS A 89 2.92 -19.73 9.28
C LYS A 89 3.22 -18.31 8.84
N LEU A 90 2.70 -17.86 7.69
CA LEU A 90 2.92 -16.50 7.23
C LEU A 90 2.51 -15.46 8.26
N ASN A 91 3.38 -14.50 8.47
CA ASN A 91 3.07 -13.30 9.23
C ASN A 91 2.39 -12.27 8.33
N PRO A 92 1.54 -11.39 8.89
CA PRO A 92 1.10 -10.19 8.19
C PRO A 92 2.29 -9.29 7.84
N GLU A 93 2.27 -8.71 6.64
CA GLU A 93 3.20 -7.64 6.31
C GLU A 93 2.85 -6.38 7.09
N SER A 94 3.84 -5.65 7.53
CA SER A 94 3.67 -4.29 8.05
C SER A 94 4.54 -3.31 7.29
N SER A 95 4.03 -2.11 7.04
CA SER A 95 4.80 -1.10 6.31
C SER A 95 4.66 0.28 6.90
N ASN A 96 5.77 1.01 6.92
CA ASN A 96 5.82 2.43 7.23
C ASN A 96 5.96 3.19 5.90
N ASN A 97 4.95 3.99 5.57
CA ASN A 97 4.86 4.69 4.31
C ASN A 97 4.95 6.20 4.55
N VAL A 98 5.90 6.85 3.91
CA VAL A 98 6.06 8.31 3.92
C VAL A 98 5.86 8.82 2.51
N ASN A 99 5.01 9.84 2.34
CA ASN A 99 4.82 10.51 1.06
C ASN A 99 4.98 12.01 1.26
N LEU A 100 5.64 12.65 0.31
CA LEU A 100 5.78 14.10 0.21
C LEU A 100 5.47 14.52 -1.22
N GLY A 101 4.58 15.50 -1.38
CA GLY A 101 4.19 15.93 -2.70
C GLY A 101 3.90 17.43 -2.78
N THR A 102 3.89 17.92 -3.99
CA THR A 102 3.48 19.27 -4.34
C THR A 102 2.57 19.23 -5.56
N TYR A 103 1.62 20.13 -5.61
CA TYR A 103 0.76 20.31 -6.77
C TYR A 103 0.26 21.75 -6.87
N GLY A 104 -0.17 22.12 -8.05
CA GLY A 104 -0.75 23.44 -8.28
C GLY A 104 -1.21 23.64 -9.72
N SER A 105 -1.69 24.85 -9.97
CA SER A 105 -2.08 25.27 -11.32
C SER A 105 -1.61 26.67 -11.62
N VAL A 106 -1.05 26.88 -12.79
CA VAL A 106 -0.54 28.17 -13.24
C VAL A 106 -1.27 28.58 -14.51
N ARG A 107 -1.85 29.80 -14.51
CA ARG A 107 -2.43 30.39 -15.71
C ARG A 107 -1.35 31.11 -16.49
N LEU A 108 -0.89 30.49 -17.59
CA LEU A 108 0.18 31.02 -18.42
C LEU A 108 -0.28 32.22 -19.29
N ALA A 109 -1.54 32.18 -19.79
CA ALA A 109 -2.17 33.19 -20.58
C ALA A 109 -3.71 33.01 -20.55
N PRO A 110 -4.50 33.96 -21.07
CA PRO A 110 -5.94 33.76 -21.22
C PRO A 110 -6.28 32.50 -22.02
N GLY A 111 -6.92 31.51 -21.34
CA GLY A 111 -7.28 30.21 -21.92
C GLY A 111 -6.16 29.17 -21.91
N HIS A 112 -5.01 29.42 -21.26
CA HIS A 112 -3.89 28.49 -21.14
C HIS A 112 -3.66 28.21 -19.67
N LEU A 113 -3.90 26.96 -19.25
CA LEU A 113 -3.79 26.50 -17.87
C LEU A 113 -2.84 25.30 -17.79
N LEU A 114 -1.86 25.40 -16.91
CA LEU A 114 -0.91 24.34 -16.60
C LEU A 114 -1.21 23.82 -15.20
N TYR A 115 -1.43 22.52 -15.08
CA TYR A 115 -1.46 21.77 -13.81
C TYR A 115 -0.17 21.00 -13.68
N TYR A 116 0.33 20.89 -12.47
CA TYR A 116 1.47 20.05 -12.15
C TYR A 116 1.27 19.34 -10.83
N GLU A 117 1.82 18.15 -10.74
CA GLU A 117 1.91 17.35 -9.52
C GLU A 117 3.24 16.60 -9.50
N ALA A 118 3.89 16.57 -8.34
CA ALA A 118 5.07 15.75 -8.12
C ALA A 118 4.98 15.13 -6.73
N ASN A 119 5.32 13.85 -6.63
CA ASN A 119 5.31 13.08 -5.39
C ASN A 119 6.62 12.31 -5.24
N ALA A 120 7.15 12.28 -4.03
CA ALA A 120 8.20 11.38 -3.62
C ALA A 120 7.64 10.46 -2.53
N PHE A 121 8.00 9.18 -2.57
CA PHE A 121 7.55 8.22 -1.59
C PHE A 121 8.69 7.32 -1.12
N TYR A 122 8.57 6.89 0.13
CA TYR A 122 9.41 5.88 0.74
C TYR A 122 8.52 4.90 1.52
N ARG A 123 8.77 3.61 1.34
CA ARG A 123 8.09 2.52 2.05
C ARG A 123 9.13 1.57 2.61
N ASP A 124 9.07 1.33 3.90
CA ASP A 124 9.80 0.29 4.61
C ASP A 124 8.80 -0.81 4.97
N VAL A 125 8.95 -1.98 4.34
CA VAL A 125 8.03 -3.12 4.47
C VAL A 125 8.75 -4.22 5.24
N ASN A 126 8.18 -4.66 6.34
CA ASN A 126 8.63 -5.79 7.14
C ASN A 126 7.75 -7.01 6.91
N ASP A 127 8.33 -8.20 7.02
CA ASP A 127 7.65 -9.47 6.76
C ASP A 127 7.02 -9.54 5.36
N TYR A 128 7.67 -8.95 4.35
CA TYR A 128 7.14 -8.92 2.98
C TYR A 128 6.88 -10.33 2.46
N ILE A 129 5.65 -10.59 2.01
CA ILE A 129 5.23 -11.89 1.49
C ILE A 129 5.53 -11.98 0.00
N HIS A 130 6.40 -12.90 -0.39
CA HIS A 130 6.76 -13.14 -1.79
C HIS A 130 6.69 -14.62 -2.13
N ALA A 131 6.53 -14.92 -3.42
CA ALA A 131 6.52 -16.28 -3.92
C ALA A 131 7.95 -16.76 -4.21
N VAL A 132 8.31 -17.91 -3.66
CA VAL A 132 9.56 -18.63 -3.93
C VAL A 132 9.23 -19.87 -4.75
N VAL A 133 10.00 -20.13 -5.81
CA VAL A 133 9.85 -21.33 -6.63
C VAL A 133 10.86 -22.34 -6.16
N SER A 134 10.40 -23.57 -5.85
CA SER A 134 11.28 -24.69 -5.60
C SER A 134 11.88 -25.19 -6.93
N GLU A 135 13.20 -25.07 -7.07
CA GLU A 135 13.91 -25.51 -8.29
C GLU A 135 13.76 -27.01 -8.57
N SER A 136 13.59 -27.82 -7.52
CA SER A 136 13.50 -29.28 -7.66
C SER A 136 12.10 -29.78 -8.04
N GLU A 137 11.04 -29.04 -7.71
CA GLU A 137 9.65 -29.50 -7.87
C GLU A 137 8.81 -28.62 -8.80
N GLY A 138 9.31 -27.43 -9.20
CA GLY A 138 8.58 -26.46 -10.01
C GLY A 138 7.35 -25.88 -9.33
N MET A 139 7.23 -26.08 -8.00
CA MET A 139 6.14 -25.59 -7.18
C MET A 139 6.52 -24.28 -6.53
N MET A 140 5.54 -23.42 -6.27
CA MET A 140 5.72 -22.15 -5.55
C MET A 140 5.30 -22.29 -4.09
N GLN A 141 5.93 -21.52 -3.22
CA GLN A 141 5.48 -21.29 -1.85
C GLN A 141 5.64 -19.82 -1.51
N TYR A 142 4.71 -19.28 -0.73
CA TYR A 142 4.83 -17.91 -0.22
C TYR A 142 5.60 -17.91 1.10
N GLU A 143 6.54 -17.00 1.22
CA GLU A 143 7.39 -16.84 2.41
C GLU A 143 7.48 -15.37 2.80
N ASN A 144 7.78 -15.10 4.08
CA ASN A 144 8.12 -13.76 4.52
C ASN A 144 9.62 -13.50 4.34
N VAL A 145 9.98 -12.39 3.71
CA VAL A 145 11.32 -11.82 3.80
C VAL A 145 11.38 -10.77 4.89
N SER A 146 12.55 -10.59 5.51
CA SER A 146 12.70 -9.72 6.68
C SER A 146 12.31 -8.28 6.41
N SER A 147 12.79 -7.68 5.34
CA SER A 147 12.43 -6.31 4.96
C SER A 147 12.65 -6.01 3.47
N VAL A 148 11.87 -5.06 2.96
CA VAL A 148 12.01 -4.51 1.60
C VAL A 148 11.81 -3.00 1.66
N ASP A 149 12.77 -2.26 1.12
CA ASP A 149 12.69 -0.81 0.93
C ASP A 149 12.24 -0.47 -0.47
N ILE A 150 11.22 0.37 -0.59
CA ILE A 150 10.71 0.87 -1.87
C ILE A 150 10.70 2.39 -1.83
N LYS A 151 11.33 3.02 -2.81
CA LYS A 151 11.36 4.48 -2.93
C LYS A 151 11.21 4.90 -4.39
N GLY A 152 10.56 6.01 -4.60
CA GLY A 152 10.37 6.54 -5.94
C GLY A 152 9.94 7.98 -5.95
N VAL A 153 9.92 8.51 -7.17
CA VAL A 153 9.38 9.83 -7.49
C VAL A 153 8.48 9.67 -8.70
N GLU A 154 7.34 10.31 -8.68
CA GLU A 154 6.37 10.36 -9.77
C GLU A 154 5.92 11.80 -9.99
N GLY A 155 5.53 12.14 -11.20
CA GLY A 155 5.03 13.47 -11.51
C GLY A 155 4.14 13.48 -12.74
N GLU A 156 3.26 14.46 -12.79
CA GLU A 156 2.38 14.72 -13.92
C GLU A 156 2.40 16.21 -14.25
N VAL A 157 2.42 16.54 -15.53
CA VAL A 157 2.19 17.87 -16.05
C VAL A 157 1.05 17.80 -17.05
N ARG A 158 0.00 18.59 -16.83
CA ARG A 158 -1.16 18.69 -17.71
C ARG A 158 -1.33 20.10 -18.20
N TYR A 159 -1.29 20.28 -19.51
CA TYR A 159 -1.53 21.56 -20.16
C TYR A 159 -2.90 21.55 -20.85
N ASN A 160 -3.70 22.57 -20.58
CA ASN A 160 -5.00 22.80 -21.23
C ASN A 160 -4.98 24.12 -21.99
N TRP A 161 -5.36 24.08 -23.26
CA TRP A 161 -5.62 25.24 -24.07
C TRP A 161 -7.11 25.31 -24.40
N LYS A 162 -7.87 26.06 -23.58
CA LYS A 162 -9.34 26.12 -23.64
C LYS A 162 -9.92 24.70 -23.76
N ASP A 163 -10.90 24.53 -24.65
CA ASP A 163 -11.51 23.23 -24.98
C ASP A 163 -10.89 22.58 -26.23
N TYR A 164 -9.80 23.15 -26.78
CA TYR A 164 -9.22 22.70 -28.04
C TYR A 164 -8.15 21.64 -27.87
N LEU A 165 -7.35 21.71 -26.81
CA LEU A 165 -6.21 20.81 -26.63
C LEU A 165 -5.98 20.52 -25.15
N GLN A 166 -5.79 19.26 -24.83
CA GLN A 166 -5.21 18.80 -23.57
C GLN A 166 -3.99 17.93 -23.86
N ALA A 167 -2.86 18.26 -23.26
CA ALA A 167 -1.64 17.46 -23.29
C ALA A 167 -1.27 17.04 -21.88
N ILE A 168 -0.89 15.78 -21.70
CA ILE A 168 -0.51 15.19 -20.40
C ILE A 168 0.81 14.47 -20.58
N VAL A 169 1.74 14.70 -19.64
CA VAL A 169 3.01 13.99 -19.52
C VAL A 169 3.15 13.53 -18.09
N ASN A 170 3.46 12.26 -17.91
CA ASN A 170 3.70 11.59 -16.64
C ASN A 170 4.86 10.59 -16.73
#